data_85557318d099ed6caff25d87f63b82fa
#
_entry.id   85557318d099ed6caff25d87f63b82fa
#
_cell.length_a   1.000
_cell.length_b   1.000
_cell.length_c   1.000
_cell.angle_alpha   90.00
_cell.angle_beta   90.00
_cell.angle_gamma   90.00
#
_symmetry.space_group_name_H-M   'P 1'
#
loop_
_entity.id
_entity.type
_entity.pdbx_description
1 polymer ?
#
loop_
_entity_poly.entity_id
_entity_poly.type
_entity_poly.pdbx_seq_one_letter_code
_entity_poly.pdbx_strand_id
1 'polypeptide(L)'
;MDGSRPETCAECGFDARQWRVRDAATLFGALGFWWRLAIADVDLEILNRRPAPAVWSVLEYGRHSSAVTAVIRSALELMLAEDGRALGTPALSASAIEGNEVVLGHEAVLDALEREGQAMAALAGRQSAPWGNVGKLPDATIQAEAALLHAAHDVSHHFMDVGRGLAALGGGTPAAQGRVAQLNVSAGGVPKLDLGSDEAVIGWRGIEGDRQADHKHHGRPFQALCLWSTEVIAELAAAGHPIAAGCAGENVTLAGLEWASLRPGARLRVGTALVELSHPAVPCQKQTRWFADGDFARISYERNPAWVRWYGWVREQGRVRAGDAVIVQP
;
A
#
# COMPACT_ATOMS: atom_id res chain seq x y z
N MET A 1 -19.09 -17.94 -5.86
CA MET A 1 -18.67 -16.82 -6.74
C MET A 1 -18.65 -17.36 -8.17
N ASP A 2 -19.30 -16.67 -9.10
CA ASP A 2 -19.17 -17.03 -10.51
C ASP A 2 -17.73 -16.69 -10.95
N GLY A 3 -16.92 -17.71 -11.17
CA GLY A 3 -15.48 -17.59 -11.49
C GLY A 3 -15.17 -16.88 -12.82
N SER A 4 -16.14 -16.28 -13.48
CA SER A 4 -16.01 -15.62 -14.78
C SER A 4 -15.77 -14.10 -14.71
N ARG A 5 -16.02 -13.45 -13.58
CA ARG A 5 -15.85 -12.00 -13.44
C ARG A 5 -14.67 -11.66 -12.54
N PRO A 6 -13.76 -10.76 -12.98
CA PRO A 6 -12.70 -10.23 -12.12
C PRO A 6 -13.28 -9.58 -10.86
N GLU A 7 -12.67 -9.84 -9.72
CA GLU A 7 -13.06 -9.27 -8.45
C GLU A 7 -12.88 -7.75 -8.44
N THR A 8 -13.88 -7.03 -7.93
CA THR A 8 -13.84 -5.58 -7.73
C THR A 8 -14.45 -5.23 -6.39
N CYS A 9 -13.92 -4.20 -5.73
CA CYS A 9 -14.44 -3.68 -4.47
C CYS A 9 -14.63 -2.17 -4.56
N ALA A 10 -15.86 -1.71 -4.41
CA ALA A 10 -16.18 -0.28 -4.44
C ALA A 10 -15.66 0.46 -3.20
N GLU A 11 -15.47 -0.24 -2.08
CA GLU A 11 -15.07 0.36 -0.81
C GLU A 11 -13.56 0.70 -0.79
N CYS A 12 -12.71 -0.24 -1.20
CA CYS A 12 -11.27 -0.04 -1.22
C CYS A 12 -10.70 0.30 -2.60
N GLY A 13 -11.53 0.32 -3.66
CA GLY A 13 -11.09 0.58 -5.03
C GLY A 13 -10.29 -0.55 -5.66
N PHE A 14 -10.28 -1.75 -5.05
CA PHE A 14 -9.61 -2.91 -5.64
C PHE A 14 -10.30 -3.32 -6.95
N ASP A 15 -9.47 -3.60 -7.97
CA ASP A 15 -9.93 -4.17 -9.25
C ASP A 15 -8.87 -5.15 -9.74
N ALA A 16 -9.18 -6.44 -9.69
CA ALA A 16 -8.28 -7.52 -10.07
C ALA A 16 -7.70 -7.37 -11.48
N ARG A 17 -8.41 -6.70 -12.41
CA ARG A 17 -7.91 -6.42 -13.76
C ARG A 17 -6.66 -5.54 -13.80
N GLN A 18 -6.41 -4.79 -12.74
CA GLN A 18 -5.25 -3.91 -12.60
C GLN A 18 -4.06 -4.59 -11.95
N TRP A 19 -4.24 -5.81 -11.43
CA TRP A 19 -3.23 -6.56 -10.72
C TRP A 19 -2.64 -7.67 -11.57
N ARG A 20 -1.43 -8.05 -11.20
CA ARG A 20 -0.72 -9.22 -11.73
C ARG A 20 -0.14 -10.00 -10.57
N VAL A 21 0.16 -11.28 -10.78
CA VAL A 21 0.83 -12.14 -9.78
C VAL A 21 2.05 -11.46 -9.15
N ARG A 22 2.89 -10.79 -9.94
CA ARG A 22 4.07 -10.07 -9.44
C ARG A 22 3.74 -8.88 -8.52
N ASP A 23 2.57 -8.26 -8.70
CA ASP A 23 2.13 -7.14 -7.87
C ASP A 23 1.71 -7.68 -6.50
N ALA A 24 0.98 -8.80 -6.48
CA ALA A 24 0.64 -9.53 -5.26
C ALA A 24 1.90 -10.05 -4.55
N ALA A 25 2.86 -10.63 -5.27
CA ALA A 25 4.13 -11.07 -4.69
C ALA A 25 4.86 -9.93 -3.94
N THR A 26 4.86 -8.73 -4.52
CA THR A 26 5.50 -7.57 -3.88
C THR A 26 4.72 -7.08 -2.66
N LEU A 27 3.37 -7.05 -2.74
CA LEU A 27 2.52 -6.69 -1.62
C LEU A 27 2.78 -7.61 -0.43
N PHE A 28 2.71 -8.92 -0.64
CA PHE A 28 2.93 -9.90 0.42
C PHE A 28 4.35 -9.85 1.00
N GLY A 29 5.37 -9.63 0.16
CA GLY A 29 6.76 -9.50 0.62
C GLY A 29 7.01 -8.25 1.47
N ALA A 30 6.14 -7.23 1.38
CA ALA A 30 6.24 -6.00 2.16
C ALA A 30 5.22 -5.93 3.30
N LEU A 31 4.31 -6.90 3.42
CA LEU A 31 3.15 -6.83 4.32
C LEU A 31 3.54 -6.59 5.78
N GLY A 32 4.45 -7.38 6.34
CA GLY A 32 4.92 -7.22 7.71
C GLY A 32 5.56 -5.86 7.97
N PHE A 33 6.37 -5.37 7.01
CA PHE A 33 6.97 -4.05 7.09
C PHE A 33 5.93 -2.92 7.12
N TRP A 34 4.91 -2.98 6.25
CA TRP A 34 3.85 -1.96 6.23
C TRP A 34 3.07 -1.92 7.55
N TRP A 35 2.75 -3.09 8.09
CA TRP A 35 2.05 -3.19 9.36
C TRP A 35 2.90 -2.62 10.51
N ARG A 36 4.19 -2.96 10.58
CA ARG A 36 5.11 -2.38 11.58
C ARG A 36 5.13 -0.86 11.52
N LEU A 37 5.15 -0.28 10.31
CA LEU A 37 5.12 1.18 10.14
C LEU A 37 3.77 1.79 10.54
N ALA A 38 2.65 1.14 10.20
CA ALA A 38 1.32 1.67 10.48
C ALA A 38 1.03 1.75 11.98
N ILE A 39 1.57 0.81 12.77
CA ILE A 39 1.33 0.73 14.22
C ILE A 39 2.52 1.18 15.09
N ALA A 40 3.58 1.70 14.45
CA ALA A 40 4.73 2.20 15.20
C ALA A 40 4.29 3.29 16.20
N ASP A 41 4.79 3.20 17.41
CA ASP A 41 4.50 4.14 18.51
C ASP A 41 3.00 4.27 18.90
N VAL A 42 2.17 3.30 18.52
CA VAL A 42 0.77 3.23 18.93
C VAL A 42 0.64 2.36 20.17
N ASP A 43 -0.02 2.87 21.20
CA ASP A 43 -0.23 2.16 22.46
C ASP A 43 -0.95 0.81 22.24
N LEU A 44 -0.48 -0.23 22.95
CA LEU A 44 -1.07 -1.57 22.86
C LEU A 44 -2.56 -1.60 23.23
N GLU A 45 -3.00 -0.72 24.12
CA GLU A 45 -4.41 -0.55 24.46
C GLU A 45 -5.22 -0.10 23.23
N ILE A 46 -4.72 0.87 22.47
CA ILE A 46 -5.37 1.34 21.21
C ILE A 46 -5.37 0.21 20.18
N LEU A 47 -4.27 -0.52 20.04
CA LEU A 47 -4.17 -1.61 19.06
C LEU A 47 -5.15 -2.77 19.34
N ASN A 48 -5.50 -3.01 20.59
CA ASN A 48 -6.48 -4.04 20.97
C ASN A 48 -7.93 -3.51 21.05
N ARG A 49 -8.13 -2.20 21.06
CA ARG A 49 -9.46 -1.60 21.18
C ARG A 49 -10.20 -1.62 19.85
N ARG A 50 -11.44 -2.12 19.85
CA ARG A 50 -12.34 -2.00 18.70
C ARG A 50 -12.89 -0.59 18.61
N PRO A 51 -12.87 0.05 17.42
CA PRO A 51 -13.48 1.38 17.22
C PRO A 51 -14.98 1.38 17.46
N ALA A 52 -15.66 0.27 17.13
CA ALA A 52 -17.08 0.00 17.37
C ALA A 52 -17.29 -1.51 17.59
N PRO A 53 -18.41 -1.94 18.22
CA PRO A 53 -18.64 -3.36 18.53
C PRO A 53 -18.55 -4.30 17.32
N ALA A 54 -18.96 -3.83 16.13
CA ALA A 54 -18.93 -4.60 14.88
C ALA A 54 -17.66 -4.39 14.03
N VAL A 55 -16.71 -3.58 14.51
CA VAL A 55 -15.45 -3.27 13.79
C VAL A 55 -14.30 -3.87 14.58
N TRP A 56 -13.50 -4.68 13.93
CA TRP A 56 -12.37 -5.32 14.57
C TRP A 56 -11.30 -4.32 15.03
N SER A 57 -10.55 -4.70 16.03
CA SER A 57 -9.34 -3.98 16.44
C SER A 57 -8.22 -4.17 15.40
N VAL A 58 -7.21 -3.33 15.48
CA VAL A 58 -6.03 -3.41 14.62
C VAL A 58 -5.40 -4.82 14.67
N LEU A 59 -5.20 -5.38 15.87
CA LEU A 59 -4.57 -6.68 16.00
C LEU A 59 -5.48 -7.83 15.59
N GLU A 60 -6.79 -7.70 15.69
CA GLU A 60 -7.74 -8.67 15.13
C GLU A 60 -7.66 -8.70 13.60
N TYR A 61 -7.60 -7.55 12.93
CA TYR A 61 -7.36 -7.46 11.48
C TYR A 61 -6.02 -8.08 11.09
N GLY A 62 -4.95 -7.82 11.83
CA GLY A 62 -3.63 -8.41 11.58
C GLY A 62 -3.61 -9.92 11.69
N ARG A 63 -4.28 -10.46 12.72
CA ARG A 63 -4.42 -11.90 12.92
C ARG A 63 -5.24 -12.54 11.80
N HIS A 64 -6.33 -11.89 11.38
CA HIS A 64 -7.14 -12.33 10.25
C HIS A 64 -6.31 -12.36 8.96
N SER A 65 -5.65 -11.25 8.62
CA SER A 65 -4.84 -11.14 7.40
C SER A 65 -3.73 -12.20 7.33
N SER A 66 -3.06 -12.51 8.45
CA SER A 66 -2.06 -13.58 8.50
C SER A 66 -2.68 -14.96 8.30
N ALA A 67 -3.84 -15.23 8.92
CA ALA A 67 -4.53 -16.51 8.81
C ALA A 67 -5.09 -16.75 7.41
N VAL A 68 -5.72 -15.74 6.79
CA VAL A 68 -6.20 -15.80 5.39
C VAL A 68 -5.03 -16.07 4.44
N THR A 69 -3.92 -15.34 4.61
CA THR A 69 -2.71 -15.54 3.80
C THR A 69 -2.21 -16.98 3.89
N ALA A 70 -2.13 -17.56 5.09
CA ALA A 70 -1.70 -18.93 5.30
C ALA A 70 -2.61 -19.96 4.63
N VAL A 71 -3.93 -19.81 4.78
CA VAL A 71 -4.93 -20.72 4.22
C VAL A 71 -4.93 -20.68 2.70
N ILE A 72 -4.98 -19.47 2.11
CA ILE A 72 -4.97 -19.34 0.66
C ILE A 72 -3.64 -19.81 0.07
N ARG A 73 -2.50 -19.53 0.73
CA ARG A 73 -1.20 -20.04 0.33
C ARG A 73 -1.18 -21.58 0.27
N SER A 74 -1.72 -22.24 1.31
CA SER A 74 -1.78 -23.71 1.32
C SER A 74 -2.67 -24.28 0.20
N ALA A 75 -3.79 -23.61 -0.09
CA ALA A 75 -4.64 -23.98 -1.23
C ALA A 75 -3.91 -23.79 -2.57
N LEU A 76 -3.20 -22.66 -2.74
CA LEU A 76 -2.41 -22.35 -3.92
C LEU A 76 -1.29 -23.39 -4.14
N GLU A 77 -0.61 -23.83 -3.10
CA GLU A 77 0.42 -24.88 -3.20
C GLU A 77 -0.16 -26.18 -3.80
N LEU A 78 -1.36 -26.57 -3.37
CA LEU A 78 -2.08 -27.73 -3.92
C LEU A 78 -2.50 -27.50 -5.38
N MET A 79 -3.08 -26.32 -5.69
CA MET A 79 -3.54 -26.01 -7.05
C MET A 79 -2.39 -25.93 -8.05
N LEU A 80 -1.26 -25.34 -7.65
CA LEU A 80 -0.08 -25.23 -8.51
C LEU A 80 0.63 -26.60 -8.73
N ALA A 81 0.42 -27.56 -7.82
CA ALA A 81 0.94 -28.92 -7.97
C ALA A 81 0.07 -29.79 -8.87
N GLU A 82 -1.26 -29.58 -8.87
CA GLU A 82 -2.21 -30.43 -9.59
C GLU A 82 -3.43 -29.62 -10.07
N ASP A 83 -3.66 -29.59 -11.38
CA ASP A 83 -4.86 -28.96 -11.95
C ASP A 83 -6.13 -29.75 -11.60
N GLY A 84 -7.19 -29.04 -11.30
CA GLY A 84 -8.47 -29.65 -10.88
C GLY A 84 -8.45 -30.24 -9.47
N ARG A 85 -7.46 -29.87 -8.64
CA ARG A 85 -7.33 -30.33 -7.25
C ARG A 85 -8.57 -29.99 -6.44
N ALA A 86 -9.13 -30.99 -5.74
CA ALA A 86 -10.17 -30.76 -4.75
C ALA A 86 -9.59 -30.02 -3.52
N LEU A 87 -10.20 -28.91 -3.20
CA LEU A 87 -9.86 -28.10 -2.02
C LEU A 87 -10.91 -28.37 -0.93
N GLY A 88 -10.46 -28.60 0.30
CA GLY A 88 -11.37 -28.64 1.45
C GLY A 88 -12.06 -27.29 1.64
N THR A 89 -13.18 -27.27 2.35
CA THR A 89 -13.77 -26.00 2.78
C THR A 89 -12.75 -25.28 3.67
N PRO A 90 -12.30 -24.06 3.32
CA PRO A 90 -11.38 -23.33 4.17
C PRO A 90 -12.03 -23.12 5.54
N ALA A 91 -11.36 -23.54 6.59
CA ALA A 91 -11.81 -23.32 7.97
C ALA A 91 -11.61 -21.85 8.41
N LEU A 92 -11.86 -20.91 7.53
CA LEU A 92 -11.91 -19.48 7.82
C LEU A 92 -13.33 -19.09 8.15
N SER A 93 -13.82 -19.54 9.28
CA SER A 93 -14.98 -18.89 9.87
C SER A 93 -14.50 -17.63 10.59
N ALA A 94 -15.23 -16.52 10.42
CA ALA A 94 -15.08 -15.34 11.28
C ALA A 94 -15.09 -15.75 12.77
N SER A 95 -15.81 -16.81 13.13
CA SER A 95 -15.87 -17.43 14.45
C SER A 95 -14.51 -17.96 14.98
N ALA A 96 -13.52 -18.23 14.15
CA ALA A 96 -12.18 -18.57 14.62
C ALA A 96 -11.43 -17.35 15.19
N ILE A 97 -11.93 -16.15 14.84
CA ILE A 97 -11.41 -14.86 15.34
C ILE A 97 -12.34 -14.29 16.41
N GLU A 98 -13.66 -14.56 16.29
CA GLU A 98 -14.67 -14.20 17.27
C GLU A 98 -14.60 -15.15 18.48
N GLY A 99 -14.17 -14.67 19.59
CA GLY A 99 -14.44 -15.42 20.82
C GLY A 99 -13.39 -15.42 21.92
N ASN A 100 -12.30 -14.70 21.79
CA ASN A 100 -11.41 -14.54 22.93
C ASN A 100 -11.11 -13.05 23.19
N GLU A 101 -11.53 -12.55 24.33
CA GLU A 101 -11.01 -11.32 24.97
C GLU A 101 -9.51 -11.50 25.32
N VAL A 102 -8.72 -12.11 24.45
CA VAL A 102 -7.28 -12.27 24.65
C VAL A 102 -6.63 -10.99 24.18
N VAL A 103 -6.01 -10.28 25.09
CA VAL A 103 -5.09 -9.19 24.73
C VAL A 103 -3.99 -9.76 23.85
N LEU A 104 -4.01 -9.38 22.56
CA LEU A 104 -3.02 -9.86 21.61
C LEU A 104 -1.72 -9.07 21.79
N GLY A 105 -0.61 -9.80 21.86
CA GLY A 105 0.71 -9.20 21.75
C GLY A 105 0.96 -8.76 20.30
N HIS A 106 1.25 -7.48 20.06
CA HIS A 106 1.43 -6.95 18.71
C HIS A 106 2.60 -7.62 17.97
N GLU A 107 3.71 -7.94 18.63
CA GLU A 107 4.86 -8.59 18.00
C GLU A 107 4.50 -9.96 17.40
N ALA A 108 3.73 -10.77 18.12
CA ALA A 108 3.31 -12.08 17.61
C ALA A 108 2.44 -11.97 16.35
N VAL A 109 1.59 -10.94 16.26
CA VAL A 109 0.78 -10.64 15.08
C VAL A 109 1.66 -10.17 13.92
N LEU A 110 2.60 -9.27 14.18
CA LEU A 110 3.53 -8.75 13.18
C LEU A 110 4.44 -9.85 12.63
N ASP A 111 4.97 -10.72 13.49
CA ASP A 111 5.79 -11.85 13.08
C ASP A 111 5.00 -12.87 12.23
N ALA A 112 3.73 -13.07 12.54
CA ALA A 112 2.86 -13.93 11.75
C ALA A 112 2.59 -13.31 10.35
N LEU A 113 2.26 -12.01 10.29
CA LEU A 113 2.07 -11.29 9.03
C LEU A 113 3.33 -11.33 8.15
N GLU A 114 4.50 -11.11 8.75
CA GLU A 114 5.78 -11.16 8.03
C GLU A 114 6.07 -12.56 7.51
N ARG A 115 5.97 -13.58 8.36
CA ARG A 115 6.24 -14.97 7.99
C ARG A 115 5.32 -15.46 6.87
N GLU A 116 4.01 -15.26 7.01
CA GLU A 116 3.04 -15.73 6.01
C GLU A 116 3.11 -14.88 4.74
N GLY A 117 3.35 -13.58 4.87
CA GLY A 117 3.59 -12.69 3.73
C GLY A 117 4.82 -13.10 2.92
N GLN A 118 5.96 -13.35 3.56
CA GLN A 118 7.17 -13.81 2.89
C GLN A 118 6.98 -15.17 2.21
N ALA A 119 6.27 -16.10 2.86
CA ALA A 119 5.98 -17.41 2.28
C ALA A 119 5.07 -17.28 1.03
N MET A 120 4.03 -16.45 1.08
CA MET A 120 3.16 -16.16 -0.06
C MET A 120 3.93 -15.45 -1.17
N ALA A 121 4.77 -14.47 -0.85
CA ALA A 121 5.62 -13.79 -1.82
C ALA A 121 6.57 -14.74 -2.54
N ALA A 122 7.18 -15.68 -1.81
CA ALA A 122 8.04 -16.70 -2.39
C ALA A 122 7.27 -17.63 -3.34
N LEU A 123 6.05 -18.03 -2.96
CA LEU A 123 5.18 -18.84 -3.84
C LEU A 123 4.81 -18.07 -5.11
N ALA A 124 4.34 -16.83 -4.97
CA ALA A 124 3.94 -15.96 -6.08
C ALA A 124 5.13 -15.53 -6.97
N GLY A 125 6.34 -15.54 -6.44
CA GLY A 125 7.57 -15.24 -7.18
C GLY A 125 8.09 -16.39 -8.05
N ARG A 126 7.49 -17.59 -7.99
CA ARG A 126 7.93 -18.74 -8.80
C ARG A 126 7.70 -18.46 -10.29
N GLN A 127 8.79 -18.38 -11.05
CA GLN A 127 8.72 -18.24 -12.49
C GLN A 127 8.10 -19.53 -13.08
N SER A 128 7.26 -19.37 -14.08
CA SER A 128 6.61 -20.50 -14.78
C SER A 128 5.64 -21.34 -13.93
N ALA A 129 5.19 -20.85 -12.77
CA ALA A 129 4.12 -21.53 -12.03
C ALA A 129 2.80 -21.49 -12.85
N PRO A 130 2.04 -22.60 -12.85
CA PRO A 130 0.82 -22.73 -13.66
C PRO A 130 -0.37 -21.99 -13.02
N TRP A 131 -0.34 -20.67 -13.03
CA TRP A 131 -1.36 -19.78 -12.41
C TRP A 131 -2.76 -19.94 -13.04
N GLY A 132 -2.86 -20.58 -14.21
CA GLY A 132 -4.12 -20.95 -14.84
C GLY A 132 -4.79 -22.19 -14.23
N ASN A 133 -4.08 -22.95 -13.40
CA ASN A 133 -4.64 -24.14 -12.75
C ASN A 133 -5.87 -23.81 -11.92
N VAL A 134 -6.78 -24.78 -11.80
CA VAL A 134 -8.08 -24.62 -11.15
C VAL A 134 -8.14 -25.48 -9.89
N GLY A 135 -8.61 -24.90 -8.78
CA GLY A 135 -9.03 -25.62 -7.59
C GLY A 135 -10.55 -25.84 -7.60
N LYS A 136 -10.98 -27.01 -7.13
CA LYS A 136 -12.41 -27.35 -6.98
C LYS A 136 -12.84 -27.19 -5.53
N LEU A 137 -13.76 -26.28 -5.30
CA LEU A 137 -14.51 -26.12 -4.06
C LEU A 137 -15.82 -26.97 -4.14
N PRO A 138 -16.54 -27.22 -3.03
CA PRO A 138 -17.77 -27.99 -3.06
C PRO A 138 -18.79 -27.50 -4.10
N ASP A 139 -18.96 -26.18 -4.22
CA ASP A 139 -20.00 -25.57 -5.07
C ASP A 139 -19.41 -24.59 -6.12
N ALA A 140 -18.09 -24.57 -6.31
CA ALA A 140 -17.45 -23.63 -7.22
C ALA A 140 -16.07 -24.12 -7.67
N THR A 141 -15.52 -23.42 -8.65
CA THR A 141 -14.11 -23.54 -9.04
C THR A 141 -13.45 -22.16 -8.96
N ILE A 142 -12.14 -22.15 -8.70
CA ILE A 142 -11.36 -20.91 -8.66
C ILE A 142 -10.02 -21.13 -9.34
N GLN A 143 -9.58 -20.18 -10.17
CA GLN A 143 -8.22 -20.21 -10.73
C GLN A 143 -7.20 -19.78 -9.67
N ALA A 144 -5.99 -20.32 -9.75
CA ALA A 144 -4.90 -20.01 -8.81
C ALA A 144 -4.56 -18.50 -8.82
N GLU A 145 -4.50 -17.86 -9.99
CA GLU A 145 -4.29 -16.41 -10.06
C GLU A 145 -5.42 -15.65 -9.36
N ALA A 146 -6.67 -16.00 -9.59
CA ALA A 146 -7.81 -15.35 -8.94
C ALA A 146 -7.79 -15.53 -7.42
N ALA A 147 -7.41 -16.71 -6.92
CA ALA A 147 -7.26 -16.95 -5.48
C ALA A 147 -6.12 -16.10 -4.86
N LEU A 148 -4.99 -15.97 -5.56
CA LEU A 148 -3.90 -15.09 -5.13
C LEU A 148 -4.34 -13.61 -5.09
N LEU A 149 -5.05 -13.16 -6.13
CA LEU A 149 -5.51 -11.77 -6.20
C LEU A 149 -6.61 -11.48 -5.16
N HIS A 150 -7.46 -12.48 -4.85
CA HIS A 150 -8.40 -12.39 -3.74
C HIS A 150 -7.68 -12.22 -2.39
N ALA A 151 -6.64 -13.00 -2.12
CA ALA A 151 -5.83 -12.82 -0.92
C ALA A 151 -5.16 -11.43 -0.88
N ALA A 152 -4.67 -10.93 -2.01
CA ALA A 152 -4.09 -9.59 -2.08
C ALA A 152 -5.15 -8.49 -1.85
N HIS A 153 -6.38 -8.69 -2.32
CA HIS A 153 -7.51 -7.82 -2.00
C HIS A 153 -7.80 -7.82 -0.49
N ASP A 154 -7.98 -8.99 0.09
CA ASP A 154 -8.32 -9.14 1.51
C ASP A 154 -7.33 -8.39 2.41
N VAL A 155 -6.03 -8.69 2.31
CA VAL A 155 -5.02 -8.05 3.17
C VAL A 155 -4.88 -6.55 2.92
N SER A 156 -5.10 -6.07 1.70
CA SER A 156 -5.02 -4.64 1.39
C SER A 156 -6.28 -3.88 1.80
N HIS A 157 -7.45 -4.54 1.74
CA HIS A 157 -8.71 -4.00 2.24
C HIS A 157 -8.64 -3.81 3.76
N HIS A 158 -8.22 -4.85 4.48
CA HIS A 158 -8.08 -4.78 5.94
C HIS A 158 -6.96 -3.85 6.40
N PHE A 159 -5.93 -3.64 5.60
CA PHE A 159 -4.94 -2.61 5.89
C PHE A 159 -5.55 -1.19 5.85
N MET A 160 -6.50 -0.94 4.94
CA MET A 160 -7.29 0.28 4.92
C MET A 160 -8.19 0.39 6.17
N ASP A 161 -8.82 -0.72 6.61
CA ASP A 161 -9.63 -0.74 7.83
C ASP A 161 -8.81 -0.43 9.07
N VAL A 162 -7.56 -0.89 9.11
CA VAL A 162 -6.59 -0.54 10.17
C VAL A 162 -6.35 0.96 10.22
N GLY A 163 -6.08 1.60 9.06
CA GLY A 163 -5.91 3.05 8.99
C GLY A 163 -7.12 3.81 9.52
N ARG A 164 -8.33 3.40 9.12
CA ARG A 164 -9.60 3.96 9.59
C ARG A 164 -9.81 3.75 11.09
N GLY A 165 -9.51 2.53 11.58
CA GLY A 165 -9.65 2.18 12.99
C GLY A 165 -8.71 3.00 13.87
N LEU A 166 -7.45 3.14 13.47
CA LEU A 166 -6.47 3.97 14.17
C LEU A 166 -6.91 5.44 14.21
N ALA A 167 -7.39 5.97 13.10
CA ALA A 167 -7.90 7.33 13.02
C ALA A 167 -9.07 7.55 13.99
N ALA A 168 -10.05 6.63 13.99
CA ALA A 168 -11.22 6.70 14.88
C ALA A 168 -10.85 6.64 16.39
N LEU A 169 -9.73 6.01 16.72
CA LEU A 169 -9.23 5.86 18.09
C LEU A 169 -8.18 6.91 18.49
N GLY A 170 -7.83 7.85 17.59
CA GLY A 170 -6.82 8.88 17.83
C GLY A 170 -5.38 8.37 17.74
N GLY A 171 -5.13 7.17 17.24
CA GLY A 171 -3.81 6.59 17.03
C GLY A 171 -3.29 6.69 15.58
N GLY A 172 -4.08 7.28 14.68
CA GLY A 172 -3.72 7.47 13.28
C GLY A 172 -3.00 8.78 12.99
N THR A 173 -2.79 9.08 11.71
CA THR A 173 -2.30 10.38 11.27
C THR A 173 -3.30 11.46 11.66
N PRO A 174 -2.88 12.53 12.35
CA PRO A 174 -3.78 13.61 12.72
C PRO A 174 -4.41 14.29 11.50
N ALA A 175 -5.67 14.73 11.63
CA ALA A 175 -6.31 15.55 10.60
C ALA A 175 -5.49 16.81 10.37
N ALA A 176 -5.20 17.11 9.10
CA ALA A 176 -4.38 18.25 8.71
C ALA A 176 -4.81 18.78 7.35
N GLN A 177 -4.44 20.01 7.05
CA GLN A 177 -4.66 20.62 5.75
C GLN A 177 -3.35 21.17 5.21
N GLY A 178 -3.06 20.80 3.98
CA GLY A 178 -1.97 21.35 3.19
C GLY A 178 -2.45 21.75 1.79
N ARG A 179 -1.53 21.84 0.86
CA ARG A 179 -1.83 22.16 -0.54
C ARG A 179 -0.90 21.42 -1.49
N VAL A 180 -1.34 21.24 -2.71
CA VAL A 180 -0.48 20.79 -3.82
C VAL A 180 0.44 21.96 -4.19
N ALA A 181 1.74 21.77 -4.04
CA ALA A 181 2.72 22.79 -4.42
C ALA A 181 3.09 22.64 -5.92
N GLN A 182 3.25 21.40 -6.39
CA GLN A 182 3.63 21.11 -7.77
C GLN A 182 3.19 19.71 -8.18
N LEU A 183 2.85 19.55 -9.44
CA LEU A 183 2.56 18.26 -10.09
C LEU A 183 3.67 17.94 -11.07
N ASN A 184 4.18 16.70 -11.02
CA ASN A 184 5.35 16.30 -11.80
C ASN A 184 5.06 15.05 -12.64
N VAL A 185 5.42 15.10 -13.90
CA VAL A 185 5.26 14.01 -14.87
C VAL A 185 6.55 13.81 -15.67
N SER A 186 6.74 12.63 -16.24
CA SER A 186 7.84 12.36 -17.15
C SER A 186 7.46 11.35 -18.23
N ALA A 187 8.18 11.39 -19.35
CA ALA A 187 8.10 10.36 -20.38
C ALA A 187 8.83 9.07 -19.98
N GLY A 188 9.36 9.02 -18.76
CA GLY A 188 10.06 7.89 -18.14
C GLY A 188 11.37 8.32 -17.47
N GLY A 189 11.55 7.92 -16.21
CA GLY A 189 12.75 8.22 -15.41
C GLY A 189 12.64 9.49 -14.57
N VAL A 190 13.79 9.98 -14.13
CA VAL A 190 13.95 11.17 -13.29
C VAL A 190 14.95 12.15 -13.91
N PRO A 191 14.75 13.47 -13.74
CA PRO A 191 13.69 14.12 -12.98
C PRO A 191 12.33 13.98 -13.67
N LYS A 192 11.26 14.11 -12.90
CA LYS A 192 9.95 14.45 -13.41
C LYS A 192 9.87 15.96 -13.56
N LEU A 193 9.16 16.42 -14.58
CA LEU A 193 9.05 17.84 -14.93
C LEU A 193 7.73 18.41 -14.42
N ASP A 194 7.78 19.67 -14.03
CA ASP A 194 6.58 20.42 -13.64
C ASP A 194 5.53 20.41 -14.77
N LEU A 195 4.33 20.01 -14.44
CA LEU A 195 3.18 20.07 -15.34
C LEU A 195 2.66 21.52 -15.54
N GLY A 196 3.15 22.45 -14.72
CA GLY A 196 2.69 23.85 -14.73
C GLY A 196 1.33 24.03 -14.05
N SER A 197 0.53 24.95 -14.58
CA SER A 197 -0.80 25.26 -14.03
C SER A 197 -1.92 24.38 -14.56
N ASP A 198 -1.61 23.39 -15.41
CA ASP A 198 -2.60 22.54 -16.03
C ASP A 198 -3.24 21.60 -15.00
N GLU A 199 -4.50 21.27 -15.25
CA GLU A 199 -5.21 20.26 -14.50
C GLU A 199 -4.71 18.88 -14.87
N ALA A 200 -4.34 18.10 -13.87
CA ALA A 200 -4.01 16.70 -14.05
C ALA A 200 -5.17 15.79 -13.65
N VAL A 201 -5.29 14.65 -14.30
CA VAL A 201 -6.16 13.56 -13.88
C VAL A 201 -5.33 12.55 -13.10
N ILE A 202 -5.73 12.26 -11.87
CA ILE A 202 -5.23 11.15 -11.08
C ILE A 202 -6.11 9.94 -11.37
N GLY A 203 -5.59 9.00 -12.15
CA GLY A 203 -6.20 7.71 -12.43
C GLY A 203 -5.65 6.60 -11.53
N TRP A 204 -6.19 5.38 -11.66
CA TRP A 204 -5.79 4.21 -10.87
C TRP A 204 -4.28 3.88 -10.91
N ARG A 205 -3.57 4.33 -11.93
CA ARG A 205 -2.15 4.08 -12.15
C ARG A 205 -1.27 5.31 -11.97
N GLY A 206 -1.79 6.40 -11.43
CA GLY A 206 -1.09 7.66 -11.20
C GLY A 206 -1.60 8.80 -12.07
N ILE A 207 -0.78 9.82 -12.30
CA ILE A 207 -1.14 10.96 -13.14
C ILE A 207 -1.18 10.55 -14.61
N GLU A 208 -2.26 10.88 -15.30
CA GLU A 208 -2.36 10.66 -16.76
C GLU A 208 -1.23 11.40 -17.49
N GLY A 209 -0.60 10.71 -18.45
CA GLY A 209 0.57 11.24 -19.16
C GLY A 209 1.91 10.97 -18.46
N ASP A 210 1.94 10.59 -17.19
CA ASP A 210 3.17 10.13 -16.53
C ASP A 210 3.52 8.70 -16.95
N ARG A 211 4.76 8.48 -17.38
CA ARG A 211 5.24 7.15 -17.76
C ARG A 211 6.23 6.61 -16.74
N GLN A 212 5.88 5.50 -16.15
CA GLN A 212 6.79 4.73 -15.32
C GLN A 212 7.64 3.81 -16.21
N ALA A 213 8.92 4.10 -16.35
CA ALA A 213 9.81 3.34 -17.24
C ALA A 213 10.21 1.97 -16.69
N ASP A 214 10.15 1.79 -15.39
CA ASP A 214 10.59 0.58 -14.70
C ASP A 214 9.42 -0.09 -13.97
N HIS A 215 8.72 -0.96 -14.70
CA HIS A 215 7.60 -1.73 -14.13
C HIS A 215 8.04 -2.90 -13.22
N LYS A 216 9.34 -3.17 -13.10
CA LYS A 216 9.84 -4.17 -12.15
C LYS A 216 9.80 -3.63 -10.71
N HIS A 217 10.05 -2.34 -10.54
CA HIS A 217 10.17 -1.69 -9.23
C HIS A 217 9.07 -0.65 -8.96
N HIS A 218 8.32 -0.23 -9.97
CA HIS A 218 7.29 0.81 -9.88
C HIS A 218 6.01 0.40 -10.62
N GLY A 219 4.94 1.20 -10.49
CA GLY A 219 3.72 1.04 -11.29
C GLY A 219 2.75 -0.02 -10.81
N ARG A 220 2.90 -0.45 -9.58
CA ARG A 220 1.89 -1.27 -8.94
C ARG A 220 0.73 -0.40 -8.46
N PRO A 221 -0.48 -0.95 -8.27
CA PRO A 221 -1.62 -0.18 -7.78
C PRO A 221 -1.31 0.63 -6.51
N PHE A 222 -0.61 0.02 -5.56
CA PHE A 222 -0.19 0.65 -4.30
C PHE A 222 1.06 1.57 -4.43
N GLN A 223 1.55 1.78 -5.64
CA GLN A 223 2.65 2.68 -6.01
C GLN A 223 2.22 3.59 -7.18
N ALA A 224 0.92 3.87 -7.29
CA ALA A 224 0.37 4.66 -8.37
C ALA A 224 0.92 6.09 -8.37
N LEU A 225 1.09 6.66 -7.18
CA LEU A 225 1.65 7.99 -6.97
C LEU A 225 2.88 7.91 -6.07
N CYS A 226 3.79 8.85 -6.25
CA CYS A 226 4.84 9.16 -5.29
C CYS A 226 4.65 10.61 -4.85
N LEU A 227 4.60 10.83 -3.53
CA LEU A 227 4.36 12.13 -2.90
C LEU A 227 5.59 12.54 -2.10
N TRP A 228 5.89 13.85 -2.06
CA TRP A 228 6.96 14.39 -1.23
C TRP A 228 6.65 15.78 -0.71
N SER A 229 7.35 16.18 0.40
CA SER A 229 7.18 17.47 1.05
C SER A 229 8.07 18.55 0.42
N THR A 230 7.47 19.71 0.20
CA THR A 230 8.20 20.95 -0.18
C THR A 230 9.18 21.34 0.91
N GLU A 231 8.80 21.19 2.18
CA GLU A 231 9.60 21.56 3.34
C GLU A 231 10.86 20.70 3.43
N VAL A 232 10.74 19.38 3.22
CA VAL A 232 11.88 18.46 3.16
C VAL A 232 12.81 18.80 1.99
N ILE A 233 12.25 19.08 0.82
CA ILE A 233 13.03 19.49 -0.35
C ILE A 233 13.78 20.79 -0.05
N ALA A 234 13.14 21.77 0.58
CA ALA A 234 13.74 23.05 0.94
C ALA A 234 14.87 22.87 1.98
N GLU A 235 14.69 21.99 2.97
CA GLU A 235 15.71 21.66 3.97
C GLU A 235 16.94 21.04 3.32
N LEU A 236 16.76 20.07 2.43
CA LEU A 236 17.84 19.45 1.66
C LEU A 236 18.55 20.45 0.76
N ALA A 237 17.80 21.32 0.07
CA ALA A 237 18.39 22.38 -0.75
C ALA A 237 19.21 23.38 0.08
N ALA A 238 18.71 23.79 1.26
CA ALA A 238 19.42 24.65 2.20
C ALA A 238 20.69 23.99 2.75
N ALA A 239 20.75 22.66 2.83
CA ALA A 239 21.95 21.89 3.17
C ALA A 239 22.95 21.79 1.99
N GLY A 240 22.66 22.43 0.86
CA GLY A 240 23.55 22.48 -0.30
C GLY A 240 23.37 21.35 -1.32
N HIS A 241 22.30 20.57 -1.22
CA HIS A 241 21.99 19.56 -2.21
C HIS A 241 21.28 20.16 -3.44
N PRO A 242 21.68 19.81 -4.69
CA PRO A 242 21.06 20.33 -5.92
C PRO A 242 19.69 19.64 -6.18
N ILE A 243 18.78 19.72 -5.24
CA ILE A 243 17.51 19.03 -5.27
C ILE A 243 16.35 20.04 -5.36
N ALA A 244 15.34 19.68 -6.12
CA ALA A 244 14.12 20.46 -6.32
C ALA A 244 12.93 19.50 -6.51
N ALA A 245 11.72 20.03 -6.55
CA ALA A 245 10.52 19.26 -6.85
C ALA A 245 10.66 18.50 -8.18
N GLY A 246 10.21 17.25 -8.22
CA GLY A 246 10.34 16.31 -9.34
C GLY A 246 11.68 15.58 -9.43
N CYS A 247 12.74 16.09 -8.78
CA CYS A 247 14.09 15.52 -8.87
C CYS A 247 14.17 14.09 -8.34
N ALA A 248 13.49 13.79 -7.25
CA ALA A 248 13.50 12.46 -6.66
C ALA A 248 12.45 11.51 -7.27
N GLY A 249 11.69 11.98 -8.27
CA GLY A 249 10.73 11.18 -9.02
C GLY A 249 9.32 11.18 -8.43
N GLU A 250 9.03 12.07 -7.51
CA GLU A 250 7.68 12.26 -6.98
C GLU A 250 6.74 12.88 -8.04
N ASN A 251 5.47 12.46 -7.98
CA ASN A 251 4.39 12.95 -8.84
C ASN A 251 3.73 14.19 -8.26
N VAL A 252 3.58 14.22 -6.95
CA VAL A 252 2.88 15.29 -6.24
C VAL A 252 3.78 15.84 -5.14
N THR A 253 4.16 17.10 -5.27
CA THR A 253 4.89 17.81 -4.23
C THR A 253 3.86 18.57 -3.38
N LEU A 254 3.86 18.30 -2.08
CA LEU A 254 2.88 18.82 -1.10
C LEU A 254 3.54 19.81 -0.17
N ALA A 255 2.76 20.81 0.29
CA ALA A 255 3.20 21.79 1.26
C ALA A 255 2.22 21.90 2.43
N GLY A 256 2.73 22.28 3.61
CA GLY A 256 1.92 22.62 4.78
C GLY A 256 1.41 21.40 5.57
N LEU A 257 1.94 20.21 5.34
CA LEU A 257 1.62 19.02 6.13
C LEU A 257 2.76 18.71 7.11
N GLU A 258 2.39 18.26 8.33
CA GLU A 258 3.37 17.69 9.26
C GLU A 258 3.83 16.33 8.73
N TRP A 259 4.89 16.36 7.91
CA TRP A 259 5.33 15.22 7.11
C TRP A 259 5.75 14.01 7.95
N ALA A 260 6.36 14.27 9.11
CA ALA A 260 6.80 13.23 10.05
C ALA A 260 5.65 12.49 10.73
N SER A 261 4.44 13.07 10.73
CA SER A 261 3.26 12.43 11.33
C SER A 261 2.54 11.47 10.38
N LEU A 262 2.88 11.50 9.09
CA LEU A 262 2.25 10.64 8.08
C LEU A 262 2.62 9.19 8.30
N ARG A 263 1.64 8.30 8.16
CA ARG A 263 1.77 6.86 8.33
C ARG A 263 1.12 6.11 7.15
N PRO A 264 1.50 4.86 6.90
CA PRO A 264 0.73 3.99 6.01
C PRO A 264 -0.74 3.93 6.45
N GLY A 265 -1.66 3.89 5.49
CA GLY A 265 -3.10 3.93 5.75
C GLY A 265 -3.68 5.36 5.90
N ALA A 266 -2.84 6.39 6.03
CA ALA A 266 -3.32 7.77 6.01
C ALA A 266 -3.98 8.10 4.68
N ARG A 267 -5.17 8.73 4.73
CA ARG A 267 -5.98 9.05 3.55
C ARG A 267 -5.93 10.55 3.28
N LEU A 268 -5.54 10.90 2.08
CA LEU A 268 -5.39 12.28 1.63
C LEU A 268 -6.38 12.57 0.51
N ARG A 269 -7.25 13.56 0.70
CA ARG A 269 -8.01 14.14 -0.41
C ARG A 269 -7.12 15.15 -1.12
N VAL A 270 -6.68 14.82 -2.34
CA VAL A 270 -5.78 15.63 -3.16
C VAL A 270 -6.58 16.17 -4.34
N GLY A 271 -6.96 17.43 -4.30
CA GLY A 271 -8.00 17.95 -5.18
C GLY A 271 -9.30 17.15 -4.99
N THR A 272 -9.79 16.49 -6.04
CA THR A 272 -10.97 15.61 -5.95
C THR A 272 -10.62 14.12 -5.83
N ALA A 273 -9.34 13.72 -5.97
CA ALA A 273 -8.91 12.34 -5.81
C ALA A 273 -8.76 11.94 -4.35
N LEU A 274 -8.97 10.67 -4.03
CA LEU A 274 -8.64 10.08 -2.73
C LEU A 274 -7.42 9.17 -2.88
N VAL A 275 -6.38 9.48 -2.12
CA VAL A 275 -5.11 8.76 -2.11
C VAL A 275 -4.85 8.24 -0.69
N GLU A 276 -4.52 6.96 -0.57
CA GLU A 276 -4.10 6.34 0.68
C GLU A 276 -2.60 6.08 0.64
N LEU A 277 -1.89 6.48 1.67
CA LEU A 277 -0.45 6.21 1.77
C LEU A 277 -0.23 4.71 1.99
N SER A 278 0.57 4.10 1.13
CA SER A 278 0.87 2.67 1.21
C SER A 278 2.16 2.39 1.99
N HIS A 279 3.28 2.88 1.52
CA HIS A 279 4.57 2.69 2.18
C HIS A 279 5.60 3.74 1.74
N PRO A 280 6.70 3.91 2.50
CA PRO A 280 7.81 4.76 2.10
C PRO A 280 8.43 4.32 0.76
N ALA A 281 8.74 5.27 -0.08
CA ALA A 281 9.43 4.98 -1.34
C ALA A 281 10.93 4.79 -1.11
N VAL A 282 11.43 3.60 -1.40
CA VAL A 282 12.85 3.28 -1.27
C VAL A 282 13.66 4.13 -2.25
N PRO A 283 14.69 4.87 -1.78
CA PRO A 283 15.57 5.64 -2.65
C PRO A 283 16.47 4.71 -3.49
N CYS A 284 16.89 5.18 -4.64
CA CYS A 284 17.74 4.41 -5.55
C CYS A 284 18.85 5.24 -6.18
N GLN A 285 19.82 4.58 -6.79
CA GLN A 285 20.99 5.22 -7.42
C GLN A 285 20.65 6.31 -8.44
N LYS A 286 19.48 6.28 -9.07
CA LYS A 286 19.05 7.35 -10.00
C LYS A 286 18.97 8.73 -9.33
N GLN A 287 18.93 8.77 -8.00
CA GLN A 287 18.84 9.99 -7.21
C GLN A 287 20.20 10.53 -6.76
N THR A 288 21.30 9.77 -6.91
CA THR A 288 22.66 10.14 -6.48
C THR A 288 23.04 11.57 -6.89
N ARG A 289 22.75 11.97 -8.12
CA ARG A 289 23.09 13.29 -8.67
C ARG A 289 22.41 14.48 -8.00
N TRP A 290 21.36 14.23 -7.20
CA TRP A 290 20.63 15.26 -6.48
C TRP A 290 21.14 15.47 -5.05
N PHE A 291 22.18 14.74 -4.67
CA PHE A 291 22.85 14.88 -3.39
C PHE A 291 24.31 15.24 -3.64
N ALA A 292 24.78 16.38 -3.10
CA ALA A 292 26.13 16.90 -3.37
C ALA A 292 27.24 15.91 -2.98
N ASP A 293 27.00 15.09 -1.95
CA ASP A 293 27.88 14.01 -1.49
C ASP A 293 27.52 12.62 -2.08
N GLY A 294 26.53 12.55 -2.96
CA GLY A 294 26.04 11.30 -3.54
C GLY A 294 25.22 10.41 -2.59
N ASP A 295 25.02 10.82 -1.33
CA ASP A 295 24.34 10.02 -0.32
C ASP A 295 22.80 10.16 -0.40
N PHE A 296 22.21 9.52 -1.39
CA PHE A 296 20.76 9.48 -1.58
C PHE A 296 20.04 8.62 -0.50
N ALA A 297 20.75 7.78 0.24
CA ALA A 297 20.15 6.95 1.28
C ALA A 297 19.64 7.77 2.48
N ARG A 298 20.04 9.05 2.58
CA ARG A 298 19.56 9.96 3.64
C ARG A 298 18.04 10.18 3.63
N ILE A 299 17.36 9.94 2.50
CA ILE A 299 15.90 9.99 2.40
C ILE A 299 15.25 8.60 2.49
N SER A 300 15.97 7.59 3.00
CA SER A 300 15.35 6.31 3.34
C SER A 300 14.65 6.36 4.69
N TYR A 301 13.64 5.52 4.87
CA TYR A 301 12.91 5.44 6.12
C TYR A 301 13.80 5.05 7.31
N GLU A 302 14.73 4.13 7.07
CA GLU A 302 15.63 3.60 8.12
C GLU A 302 16.57 4.68 8.67
N ARG A 303 16.93 5.67 7.86
CA ARG A 303 17.86 6.75 8.25
C ARG A 303 17.15 8.00 8.73
N ASN A 304 16.07 8.36 8.06
CA ASN A 304 15.31 9.57 8.41
C ASN A 304 13.83 9.40 8.04
N PRO A 305 13.01 8.85 8.94
CA PRO A 305 11.58 8.67 8.71
C PRO A 305 10.83 9.96 8.30
N ALA A 306 11.29 11.12 8.79
CA ALA A 306 10.68 12.41 8.48
C ALA A 306 10.98 12.94 7.05
N TRP A 307 11.93 12.34 6.33
CA TRP A 307 12.35 12.82 5.01
C TRP A 307 11.93 11.93 3.85
N VAL A 308 11.21 10.85 4.14
CA VAL A 308 10.82 9.88 3.12
C VAL A 308 9.86 10.48 2.09
N ARG A 309 9.89 9.92 0.89
CA ARG A 309 8.79 10.05 -0.06
C ARG A 309 7.78 8.95 0.24
N TRP A 310 6.50 9.25 0.09
CA TRP A 310 5.45 8.26 0.26
C TRP A 310 4.93 7.75 -1.07
N TYR A 311 4.71 6.46 -1.21
CA TYR A 311 3.85 5.95 -2.26
C TYR A 311 2.39 6.09 -1.86
N GLY A 312 1.55 6.36 -2.88
CA GLY A 312 0.11 6.50 -2.74
C GLY A 312 -0.64 5.51 -3.59
N TRP A 313 -1.66 4.93 -2.99
CA TRP A 313 -2.66 4.12 -3.66
C TRP A 313 -3.88 4.99 -3.96
N VAL A 314 -4.32 5.04 -5.21
CA VAL A 314 -5.51 5.79 -5.60
C VAL A 314 -6.75 4.98 -5.22
N ARG A 315 -7.54 5.52 -4.31
CA ARG A 315 -8.80 4.92 -3.84
C ARG A 315 -10.02 5.49 -4.56
N GLU A 316 -9.93 6.75 -5.00
CA GLU A 316 -10.89 7.40 -5.89
C GLU A 316 -10.11 8.22 -6.89
N GLN A 317 -10.45 8.05 -8.16
CA GLN A 317 -9.88 8.88 -9.22
C GLN A 317 -10.40 10.31 -9.10
N GLY A 318 -9.63 11.28 -9.60
CA GLY A 318 -10.04 12.67 -9.53
C GLY A 318 -9.16 13.60 -10.33
N ARG A 319 -9.41 14.89 -10.17
CA ARG A 319 -8.67 15.98 -10.81
C ARG A 319 -7.93 16.78 -9.77
N VAL A 320 -6.79 17.30 -10.15
CA VAL A 320 -5.92 18.05 -9.26
C VAL A 320 -5.17 19.12 -10.04
N ARG A 321 -4.95 20.28 -9.39
CA ARG A 321 -4.11 21.39 -9.88
C ARG A 321 -3.12 21.79 -8.79
N ALA A 322 -2.05 22.46 -9.19
CA ALA A 322 -1.22 23.19 -8.24
C ALA A 322 -2.07 24.25 -7.51
N GLY A 323 -1.91 24.34 -6.21
CA GLY A 323 -2.71 25.19 -5.32
C GLY A 323 -3.93 24.52 -4.69
N ASP A 324 -4.39 23.38 -5.21
CA ASP A 324 -5.53 22.67 -4.62
C ASP A 324 -5.24 22.24 -3.17
N ALA A 325 -6.30 22.24 -2.36
CA ALA A 325 -6.22 21.78 -0.99
C ALA A 325 -5.90 20.28 -0.93
N VAL A 326 -5.09 19.92 0.07
CA VAL A 326 -4.84 18.55 0.48
C VAL A 326 -5.35 18.37 1.89
N ILE A 327 -6.29 17.47 2.08
CA ILE A 327 -6.91 17.22 3.38
C ILE A 327 -6.55 15.81 3.83
N VAL A 328 -5.84 15.73 4.94
CA VAL A 328 -5.62 14.45 5.64
C VAL A 328 -6.92 14.10 6.34
N GLN A 329 -7.53 13.00 5.92
CA GLN A 329 -8.75 12.50 6.53
C GLN A 329 -8.39 11.59 7.70
N PRO A 330 -9.02 11.80 8.86
CA PRO A 330 -8.87 10.88 9.97
C PRO A 330 -9.42 9.49 9.66
#